data_81e688d09a1f404ea9d8846740788603
#
_entry.id   81e688d09a1f404ea9d8846740788603
#
_cell.length_a   1.000
_cell.length_b   1.000
_cell.length_c   1.000
_cell.angle_alpha   90.00
_cell.angle_beta   90.00
_cell.angle_gamma   90.00
#
_symmetry.space_group_name_H-M   'P 1'
#
loop_
_entity.id
_entity.type
_entity.pdbx_description
1 polymer ?
#
loop_
_entity_poly.entity_id
_entity_poly.type
_entity_poly.pdbx_seq_one_letter_code
_entity_poly.pdbx_strand_id
1 'polypeptide(L)'
;MTVENQAPSVVERIATDLQVSPADLEELVRRAPTADELPRLLEALGISARDLARVEPIVGANLERVCALCESKRECNRDLASGASAEHYQEYCLNAPRIAQLRETWSWSTTAPKMVALIGILRALNGP
;
A
#
# COMPACT_ATOMS: atom_id res chain seq x y z
N MET A 1 -3.02 34.82 19.81
CA MET A 1 -3.17 34.76 19.22
C MET A 1 -3.26 34.52 18.58
N THR A 2 -3.51 34.38 18.48
CA THR A 2 -3.58 34.14 17.86
C THR A 2 -3.57 33.99 16.89
N VAL A 3 -3.49 33.71 16.40
CA VAL A 3 -3.39 33.49 15.50
C VAL A 3 -3.95 33.27 14.80
N GLU A 4 -4.14 33.02 15.23
CA GLU A 4 -4.59 32.85 14.89
C GLU A 4 -5.24 32.97 14.04
N ASN A 5 -5.60 33.30 14.27
CA ASN A 5 -6.33 33.62 13.42
C ASN A 5 -6.19 33.40 12.22
N GLN A 6 -5.87 33.30 12.22
CA GLN A 6 -5.20 32.71 11.19
C GLN A 6 -5.97 31.89 10.22
N ALA A 7 -5.25 31.35 9.20
CA ALA A 7 -5.84 30.44 8.24
C ALA A 7 -6.39 29.21 8.93
N PRO A 8 -7.54 28.70 8.51
CA PRO A 8 -8.08 27.46 9.07
C PRO A 8 -7.15 26.29 8.80
N SER A 9 -7.20 25.29 9.67
CA SER A 9 -6.45 24.06 9.47
C SER A 9 -6.95 23.31 8.25
N VAL A 10 -6.16 22.33 7.81
CA VAL A 10 -6.57 21.47 6.69
C VAL A 10 -7.89 20.79 7.01
N VAL A 11 -8.03 20.28 8.23
CA VAL A 11 -9.26 19.62 8.65
C VAL A 11 -10.46 20.57 8.55
N GLU A 12 -10.27 21.81 9.02
CA GLU A 12 -11.36 22.79 8.97
C GLU A 12 -11.76 23.14 7.55
N ARG A 13 -10.77 23.26 6.65
CA ARG A 13 -11.06 23.57 5.25
C ARG A 13 -11.80 22.42 4.56
N ILE A 14 -11.37 21.18 4.80
CA ILE A 14 -12.04 20.02 4.23
C ILE A 14 -13.46 19.92 4.77
N ALA A 15 -13.63 20.12 6.07
CA ALA A 15 -14.96 20.06 6.68
C ALA A 15 -15.88 21.10 6.06
N THR A 16 -15.38 22.31 5.84
CA THR A 16 -16.17 23.38 5.22
C THR A 16 -16.57 23.00 3.80
N ASP A 17 -15.62 22.47 3.02
CA ASP A 17 -15.91 22.06 1.64
C ASP A 17 -16.96 20.96 1.58
N LEU A 18 -16.94 20.03 2.54
CA LEU A 18 -17.89 18.93 2.60
C LEU A 18 -19.18 19.32 3.33
N GLN A 19 -19.24 20.52 3.90
CA GLN A 19 -20.40 21.03 4.62
C GLN A 19 -20.73 20.18 5.87
N VAL A 20 -19.67 19.75 6.57
CA VAL A 20 -19.79 19.04 7.83
C VAL A 20 -18.96 19.77 8.88
N SER A 21 -19.22 19.47 10.16
CA SER A 21 -18.39 20.05 11.21
C SER A 21 -17.03 19.35 11.25
N PRO A 22 -15.99 20.00 11.80
CA PRO A 22 -14.71 19.32 11.99
C PRO A 22 -14.82 18.04 12.82
N ALA A 23 -15.70 18.04 13.84
CA ALA A 23 -15.90 16.84 14.66
C ALA A 23 -16.52 15.72 13.86
N ASP A 24 -17.51 16.05 12.99
CA ASP A 24 -18.11 15.05 12.12
C ASP A 24 -17.11 14.50 11.12
N LEU A 25 -16.26 15.37 10.58
CA LEU A 25 -15.22 14.93 9.65
C LEU A 25 -14.24 13.96 10.33
N GLU A 26 -13.84 14.28 11.57
CA GLU A 26 -12.96 13.40 12.33
C GLU A 26 -13.58 12.04 12.57
N GLU A 27 -14.91 12.03 12.83
CA GLU A 27 -15.61 10.78 13.02
C GLU A 27 -15.65 9.96 11.73
N LEU A 28 -15.91 10.63 10.60
CA LEU A 28 -15.91 9.95 9.30
C LEU A 28 -14.54 9.34 8.99
N VAL A 29 -13.47 10.08 9.28
CA VAL A 29 -12.11 9.58 9.04
C VAL A 29 -11.84 8.36 9.93
N ARG A 30 -12.27 8.40 11.18
CA ARG A 30 -12.09 7.27 12.09
C ARG A 30 -12.80 6.02 11.61
N ARG A 31 -13.93 6.17 10.93
CA ARG A 31 -14.71 5.05 10.42
C ARG A 31 -14.36 4.67 9.00
N ALA A 32 -13.48 5.44 8.36
CA ALA A 32 -13.10 5.17 6.99
C ALA A 32 -12.40 3.81 6.90
N PRO A 33 -12.61 3.10 5.80
CA PRO A 33 -11.88 1.85 5.59
C PRO A 33 -10.38 2.10 5.59
N THR A 34 -9.63 1.15 6.12
CA THR A 34 -8.18 1.25 6.20
C THR A 34 -7.53 0.10 5.45
N ALA A 35 -6.26 0.27 5.13
CA ALA A 35 -5.47 -0.74 4.45
C ALA A 35 -4.46 -1.37 5.42
N ASP A 36 -4.88 -1.61 6.65
CA ASP A 36 -3.99 -2.13 7.69
C ASP A 36 -3.44 -3.51 7.36
N GLU A 37 -4.17 -4.30 6.57
CA GLU A 37 -3.73 -5.62 6.16
C GLU A 37 -2.62 -5.57 5.12
N LEU A 38 -2.55 -4.50 4.33
CA LEU A 38 -1.63 -4.45 3.20
C LEU A 38 -0.17 -4.60 3.59
N PRO A 39 0.38 -3.82 4.52
CA PRO A 39 1.79 -4.00 4.87
C PRO A 39 2.08 -5.39 5.43
N ARG A 40 1.14 -5.95 6.17
CA ARG A 40 1.32 -7.31 6.71
C ARG A 40 1.31 -8.34 5.59
N LEU A 41 0.42 -8.18 4.62
CA LEU A 41 0.36 -9.08 3.47
C LEU A 41 1.63 -8.98 2.64
N LEU A 42 2.07 -7.78 2.34
CA LEU A 42 3.30 -7.59 1.55
C LEU A 42 4.49 -8.23 2.25
N GLU A 43 4.63 -8.02 3.56
CA GLU A 43 5.72 -8.63 4.31
C GLU A 43 5.64 -10.16 4.27
N ALA A 44 4.42 -10.70 4.39
CA ALA A 44 4.22 -12.15 4.31
C ALA A 44 4.62 -12.70 2.95
N LEU A 45 4.57 -11.87 1.92
CA LEU A 45 4.90 -12.28 0.56
C LEU A 45 6.33 -11.88 0.15
N GLY A 46 7.10 -11.39 1.10
CA GLY A 46 8.51 -11.06 0.84
C GLY A 46 8.74 -9.69 0.23
N ILE A 47 7.75 -8.81 0.30
CA ILE A 47 7.88 -7.45 -0.22
C ILE A 47 7.89 -6.48 0.96
N SER A 48 8.94 -5.64 1.03
CA SER A 48 9.00 -4.62 2.06
C SER A 48 8.03 -3.50 1.71
N ALA A 49 6.99 -3.34 2.53
CA ALA A 49 6.02 -2.27 2.32
C ALA A 49 6.68 -0.90 2.40
N ARG A 50 7.65 -0.77 3.29
CA ARG A 50 8.41 0.47 3.46
C ARG A 50 9.21 0.81 2.22
N ASP A 51 9.91 -0.18 1.67
CA ASP A 51 10.72 0.04 0.48
C ASP A 51 9.83 0.30 -0.73
N LEU A 52 8.71 -0.37 -0.83
CA LEU A 52 7.76 -0.14 -1.91
C LEU A 52 7.26 1.29 -1.90
N ALA A 53 6.89 1.80 -0.72
CA ALA A 53 6.41 3.18 -0.60
C ALA A 53 7.49 4.18 -1.02
N ARG A 54 8.76 3.85 -0.79
CA ARG A 54 9.87 4.72 -1.14
C ARG A 54 10.20 4.66 -2.63
N VAL A 55 10.21 3.45 -3.19
CA VAL A 55 10.68 3.24 -4.56
C VAL A 55 9.56 3.42 -5.58
N GLU A 56 8.35 2.99 -5.25
CA GLU A 56 7.19 3.05 -6.14
C GLU A 56 5.99 3.64 -5.40
N PRO A 57 6.04 4.92 -5.04
CA PRO A 57 4.98 5.52 -4.21
C PRO A 57 3.60 5.48 -4.86
N ILE A 58 3.53 5.60 -6.18
CA ILE A 58 2.23 5.56 -6.86
C ILE A 58 1.63 4.16 -6.82
N VAL A 59 2.46 3.15 -7.05
CA VAL A 59 2.01 1.77 -6.95
C VAL A 59 1.55 1.47 -5.53
N GLY A 60 2.33 1.87 -4.54
CA GLY A 60 1.97 1.66 -3.14
C GLY A 60 0.65 2.31 -2.78
N ALA A 61 0.44 3.56 -3.24
CA ALA A 61 -0.79 4.28 -2.96
C ALA A 61 -2.00 3.61 -3.61
N ASN A 62 -1.83 3.10 -4.83
CA ASN A 62 -2.92 2.39 -5.50
C ASN A 62 -3.27 1.08 -4.78
N LEU A 63 -2.27 0.35 -4.33
CA LEU A 63 -2.50 -0.88 -3.57
C LEU A 63 -3.26 -0.58 -2.27
N GLU A 64 -2.88 0.50 -1.58
CA GLU A 64 -3.55 0.89 -0.35
C GLU A 64 -5.02 1.23 -0.59
N ARG A 65 -5.29 1.93 -1.69
CA ARG A 65 -6.65 2.33 -2.01
C ARG A 65 -7.54 1.12 -2.26
N VAL A 66 -7.04 0.17 -3.03
CA VAL A 66 -7.79 -1.06 -3.32
C VAL A 66 -7.95 -1.89 -2.05
N CYS A 67 -6.89 -2.02 -1.26
CA CYS A 67 -6.94 -2.77 -0.01
C CYS A 67 -7.95 -2.17 0.96
N ALA A 68 -7.99 -0.84 1.06
CA ALA A 68 -8.92 -0.18 1.97
C ALA A 68 -10.38 -0.52 1.66
N LEU A 69 -10.70 -0.73 0.38
CA LEU A 69 -12.05 -1.02 -0.05
C LEU A 69 -12.34 -2.52 -0.16
N CYS A 70 -11.39 -3.36 0.18
CA CYS A 70 -11.52 -4.80 0.05
C CYS A 70 -12.57 -5.35 1.02
N GLU A 71 -13.43 -6.23 0.53
CA GLU A 71 -14.47 -6.85 1.34
C GLU A 71 -14.06 -8.21 1.89
N SER A 72 -12.85 -8.65 1.61
CA SER A 72 -12.35 -9.95 2.03
C SER A 72 -11.37 -9.86 3.19
N LYS A 73 -11.57 -8.87 4.07
CA LYS A 73 -10.64 -8.64 5.19
C LYS A 73 -10.61 -9.80 6.16
N ARG A 74 -11.73 -10.48 6.36
CA ARG A 74 -11.80 -11.62 7.27
C ARG A 74 -10.89 -12.74 6.79
N GLU A 75 -11.01 -13.09 5.52
CA GLU A 75 -10.17 -14.13 4.93
C GLU A 75 -8.69 -13.74 4.96
N CYS A 76 -8.42 -12.47 4.63
CA CYS A 76 -7.06 -11.96 4.63
C CYS A 76 -6.43 -12.05 6.02
N ASN A 77 -7.15 -11.60 7.04
CA ASN A 77 -6.64 -11.63 8.41
C ASN A 77 -6.48 -13.05 8.93
N ARG A 78 -7.39 -13.95 8.55
CA ARG A 78 -7.27 -15.36 8.93
C ARG A 78 -5.97 -15.96 8.37
N ASP A 79 -5.70 -15.70 7.10
CA ASP A 79 -4.50 -16.26 6.47
C ASP A 79 -3.23 -15.60 6.98
N LEU A 80 -3.29 -14.30 7.30
CA LEU A 80 -2.14 -13.63 7.90
C LEU A 80 -1.81 -14.24 9.26
N ALA A 81 -2.84 -14.55 10.04
CA ALA A 81 -2.64 -15.13 11.37
C ALA A 81 -2.08 -16.56 11.30
N SER A 82 -2.46 -17.31 10.29
CA SER A 82 -2.05 -18.72 10.16
C SER A 82 -0.80 -18.91 9.31
N GLY A 83 -0.32 -17.86 8.66
CA GLY A 83 0.85 -17.97 7.78
C GLY A 83 0.52 -18.52 6.41
N ALA A 84 -0.75 -18.52 6.01
CA ALA A 84 -1.18 -19.12 4.74
C ALA A 84 -1.40 -18.10 3.63
N SER A 85 -0.97 -16.85 3.85
CA SER A 85 -1.24 -15.79 2.88
C SER A 85 -0.64 -16.10 1.50
N ALA A 86 0.60 -16.60 1.46
CA ALA A 86 1.27 -16.85 0.18
C ALA A 86 0.52 -17.88 -0.65
N GLU A 87 -0.18 -18.81 0.01
CA GLU A 87 -0.91 -19.87 -0.69
C GLU A 87 -2.28 -19.43 -1.15
N HIS A 88 -2.91 -18.48 -0.45
CA HIS A 88 -4.33 -18.20 -0.67
C HIS A 88 -4.67 -16.79 -1.09
N TYR A 89 -3.74 -15.84 -1.01
CA TYR A 89 -4.09 -14.43 -1.27
C TYR A 89 -4.68 -14.21 -2.66
N GLN A 90 -4.28 -15.02 -3.64
CA GLN A 90 -4.77 -14.86 -5.00
C GLN A 90 -6.24 -15.23 -5.16
N GLU A 91 -6.81 -15.90 -4.17
CA GLU A 91 -8.22 -16.32 -4.23
C GLU A 91 -9.17 -15.17 -3.90
N TYR A 92 -8.73 -14.17 -3.15
CA TYR A 92 -9.64 -13.13 -2.70
C TYR A 92 -9.07 -11.71 -2.79
N CYS A 93 -7.76 -11.54 -2.88
CA CYS A 93 -7.15 -10.21 -2.84
C CYS A 93 -7.28 -9.52 -4.20
N LEU A 94 -7.91 -8.36 -4.23
CA LEU A 94 -8.07 -7.60 -5.46
C LEU A 94 -6.75 -7.07 -6.01
N ASN A 95 -5.74 -6.96 -5.15
CA ASN A 95 -4.40 -6.54 -5.55
C ASN A 95 -3.54 -7.70 -6.03
N ALA A 96 -4.07 -8.93 -6.02
CA ALA A 96 -3.27 -10.12 -6.29
C ALA A 96 -2.48 -10.06 -7.60
N PRO A 97 -3.09 -9.65 -8.73
CA PRO A 97 -2.31 -9.61 -9.98
C PRO A 97 -1.12 -8.65 -9.91
N ARG A 98 -1.32 -7.48 -9.30
CA ARG A 98 -0.23 -6.51 -9.17
C ARG A 98 0.82 -7.00 -8.18
N ILE A 99 0.39 -7.58 -7.07
CA ILE A 99 1.31 -8.10 -6.08
C ILE A 99 2.14 -9.25 -6.66
N ALA A 100 1.52 -10.10 -7.48
CA ALA A 100 2.24 -11.20 -8.11
C ALA A 100 3.36 -10.66 -9.01
N GLN A 101 3.10 -9.59 -9.76
CA GLN A 101 4.13 -8.96 -10.57
C GLN A 101 5.25 -8.40 -9.71
N LEU A 102 4.90 -7.74 -8.61
CA LEU A 102 5.89 -7.18 -7.71
C LEU A 102 6.76 -8.26 -7.08
N ARG A 103 6.20 -9.41 -6.76
CA ARG A 103 6.95 -10.49 -6.16
C ARG A 103 8.08 -10.96 -7.07
N GLU A 104 7.80 -11.08 -8.35
CA GLU A 104 8.83 -11.49 -9.30
C GLU A 104 9.98 -10.50 -9.34
N THR A 105 9.66 -9.22 -9.51
CA THR A 105 10.68 -8.17 -9.59
C THR A 105 11.40 -7.98 -8.27
N TRP A 106 10.63 -7.96 -7.17
CA TRP A 106 11.17 -7.68 -5.84
C TRP A 106 12.11 -8.76 -5.37
N SER A 107 11.73 -10.00 -5.61
CA SER A 107 12.55 -11.16 -5.22
C SER A 107 13.93 -11.06 -5.84
N TRP A 108 13.99 -10.67 -7.09
CA TRP A 108 15.27 -10.47 -7.79
C TRP A 108 16.09 -9.36 -7.13
N SER A 109 15.46 -8.23 -6.85
CA SER A 109 16.15 -7.07 -6.29
C SER A 109 16.72 -7.33 -4.91
N THR A 110 15.98 -8.04 -4.06
CA THR A 110 16.37 -8.23 -2.68
C THR A 110 17.29 -9.42 -2.46
N THR A 111 17.16 -10.47 -3.28
CA THR A 111 17.94 -11.69 -3.08
C THR A 111 19.24 -11.71 -3.85
N ALA A 112 19.34 -10.94 -4.93
CA ALA A 112 20.54 -10.94 -5.75
C ALA A 112 20.78 -9.56 -6.37
N PRO A 113 21.06 -8.54 -5.54
CA PRO A 113 21.22 -7.18 -6.06
C PRO A 113 22.37 -7.07 -7.07
N LYS A 114 23.46 -7.81 -6.87
CA LYS A 114 24.59 -7.79 -7.81
C LYS A 114 24.20 -8.40 -9.14
N MET A 115 23.40 -9.45 -9.11
CA MET A 115 22.92 -10.08 -10.34
C MET A 115 21.96 -9.16 -11.08
N VAL A 116 21.11 -8.47 -10.37
CA VAL A 116 20.20 -7.51 -10.98
C VAL A 116 20.99 -6.42 -11.70
N ALA A 117 22.03 -5.90 -11.07
CA ALA A 117 22.88 -4.90 -11.67
C ALA A 117 23.57 -5.44 -12.93
N LEU A 118 24.08 -6.66 -12.85
CA LEU A 118 24.75 -7.29 -13.99
C LEU A 118 23.77 -7.50 -15.15
N ILE A 119 22.58 -7.98 -14.86
CA ILE A 119 21.56 -8.17 -15.87
C ILE A 119 21.20 -6.83 -16.53
N GLY A 120 21.10 -5.77 -15.74
CA GLY A 120 20.85 -4.44 -16.27
C GLY A 120 21.94 -3.99 -17.23
N ILE A 121 23.19 -4.24 -16.88
CA ILE A 121 24.32 -3.91 -17.74
C ILE A 121 24.24 -4.70 -19.04
N LEU A 122 23.98 -5.99 -18.95
CA LEU A 122 23.87 -6.84 -20.12
C LEU A 122 22.76 -6.39 -21.04
N ARG A 123 21.62 -6.02 -20.49
CA ARG A 123 20.51 -5.51 -21.27
C ARG A 123 20.88 -4.23 -22.00
N ALA A 124 21.60 -3.34 -21.31
CA ALA A 124 22.04 -2.09 -21.91
C ALA A 124 23.00 -2.34 -23.09
N LEU A 125 23.91 -3.31 -22.94
CA LEU A 125 24.86 -3.64 -23.97
C LEU A 125 24.20 -4.32 -25.16
N ASN A 126 23.18 -5.12 -24.93
CA ASN A 126 22.51 -5.87 -25.99
C ASN A 126 21.38 -5.07 -26.66
N GLY A 127 21.12 -3.87 -26.20
CA GLY A 127 20.10 -3.03 -26.75
C GLY A 127 18.71 -3.36 -26.25
N PRO A 128 17.69 -2.63 -26.74
CA PRO A 128 16.32 -2.83 -26.26
C PRO A 128 15.74 -4.16 -26.68
#